data_78d8aae5bf2047d6df81971c6bd4259b
#
_entry.id   78d8aae5bf2047d6df81971c6bd4259b
#
_cell.length_a   1.000
_cell.length_b   1.000
_cell.length_c   1.000
_cell.angle_alpha   90.00
_cell.angle_beta   90.00
_cell.angle_gamma   90.00
#
_symmetry.space_group_name_H-M   'P 1'
#
loop_
_entity.id
_entity.type
_entity.pdbx_description
1 polymer ?
#
loop_
_entity_poly.entity_id
_entity_poly.type
_entity_poly.pdbx_seq_one_letter_code
_entity_poly.pdbx_strand_id
1 'polypeptide(L)'
;MDVERLWWPRLRWRRKGAWQWPAFFALTAVDAVVIALLPFYGEGPDALGAVLLAGFLNLFVVAVAAPLAGRRLRRRRPDLPRLVANDYAGTALLAVACAGLLAAGLAHRPAADGARDERRQMAASVHDYVVLRAPDYRGGLAELDAVRLDEGLWRACVPGPDPRRWLCLFVSTAQHPPGITLDHAQVPNVR
;
A
#
# COMPACT_ATOMS: atom_id res chain seq x y z
N MET A 1 -43.99 -10.04 -37.32
CA MET A 1 -42.64 -9.48 -37.21
C MET A 1 -42.34 -9.31 -35.75
N ASP A 2 -41.51 -10.19 -35.21
CA ASP A 2 -41.37 -10.44 -33.76
C ASP A 2 -40.55 -9.40 -33.04
N VAL A 3 -41.18 -8.33 -32.61
CA VAL A 3 -40.56 -7.31 -31.73
C VAL A 3 -40.21 -7.89 -30.35
N GLU A 4 -40.95 -8.95 -29.92
CA GLU A 4 -40.70 -9.63 -28.65
C GLU A 4 -39.37 -10.41 -28.58
N ARG A 5 -38.89 -10.95 -29.71
CA ARG A 5 -37.62 -11.72 -29.71
C ARG A 5 -36.36 -10.87 -29.52
N LEU A 6 -36.43 -9.57 -29.77
CA LEU A 6 -35.28 -8.66 -29.63
C LEU A 6 -35.15 -8.06 -28.22
N TRP A 7 -36.14 -8.25 -27.38
CA TRP A 7 -36.22 -7.70 -26.04
C TRP A 7 -35.31 -8.43 -25.03
N TRP A 8 -35.34 -9.74 -25.04
CA TRP A 8 -34.51 -10.58 -24.17
C TRP A 8 -33.00 -10.45 -24.42
N PRO A 9 -32.52 -10.44 -25.68
CA PRO A 9 -31.10 -10.16 -25.94
C PRO A 9 -30.69 -8.75 -25.50
N ARG A 10 -31.56 -7.73 -25.65
CA ARG A 10 -31.29 -6.35 -25.23
C ARG A 10 -31.21 -6.20 -23.68
N LEU A 11 -32.10 -6.87 -22.95
CA LEU A 11 -32.06 -6.90 -21.48
C LEU A 11 -30.87 -7.68 -20.94
N ARG A 12 -30.57 -8.80 -21.53
CA ARG A 12 -29.38 -9.60 -21.24
C ARG A 12 -28.09 -8.83 -21.56
N TRP A 13 -28.17 -8.00 -22.57
CA TRP A 13 -27.10 -7.12 -23.01
C TRP A 13 -26.89 -5.93 -22.07
N ARG A 14 -27.96 -5.27 -21.63
CA ARG A 14 -27.90 -4.23 -20.58
C ARG A 14 -27.39 -4.79 -19.26
N ARG A 15 -27.79 -5.97 -18.87
CA ARG A 15 -27.26 -6.64 -17.66
C ARG A 15 -25.77 -7.04 -17.80
N LYS A 16 -25.34 -7.47 -18.97
CA LYS A 16 -23.93 -7.84 -19.20
C LYS A 16 -23.01 -6.64 -19.48
N GLY A 17 -23.56 -5.55 -20.03
CA GLY A 17 -22.79 -4.33 -20.30
C GLY A 17 -22.73 -3.34 -19.12
N ALA A 18 -23.46 -3.59 -18.03
CA ALA A 18 -23.47 -2.73 -16.85
C ALA A 18 -22.53 -3.22 -15.72
N TRP A 19 -21.71 -4.25 -15.97
CA TRP A 19 -20.85 -4.86 -14.94
C TRP A 19 -19.56 -4.10 -14.65
N GLN A 20 -19.12 -3.26 -15.56
CA GLN A 20 -17.85 -2.52 -15.41
C GLN A 20 -17.90 -1.58 -14.21
N TRP A 21 -19.00 -0.87 -13.95
CA TRP A 21 -19.11 0.04 -12.82
C TRP A 21 -19.15 -0.67 -11.46
N PRO A 22 -20.02 -1.68 -11.23
CA PRO A 22 -19.96 -2.46 -10.00
C PRO A 22 -18.61 -3.14 -9.78
N ALA A 23 -18.00 -3.68 -10.84
CA ALA A 23 -16.66 -4.28 -10.77
C ALA A 23 -15.59 -3.24 -10.42
N PHE A 24 -15.67 -2.03 -11.01
CA PHE A 24 -14.74 -0.95 -10.68
C PHE A 24 -14.77 -0.62 -9.18
N PHE A 25 -15.94 -0.35 -8.62
CA PHE A 25 -16.04 -0.01 -7.20
C PHE A 25 -15.62 -1.16 -6.29
N ALA A 26 -16.08 -2.39 -6.58
CA ALA A 26 -15.75 -3.56 -5.77
C ALA A 26 -14.24 -3.85 -5.79
N LEU A 27 -13.61 -3.87 -6.98
CA LEU A 27 -12.19 -4.14 -7.12
C LEU A 27 -11.34 -2.99 -6.58
N THR A 28 -11.77 -1.73 -6.73
CA THR A 28 -11.07 -0.59 -6.11
C THR A 28 -11.06 -0.69 -4.59
N ALA A 29 -12.17 -1.11 -3.98
CA ALA A 29 -12.21 -1.35 -2.54
C ALA A 29 -11.27 -2.50 -2.12
N VAL A 30 -11.26 -3.61 -2.87
CA VAL A 30 -10.34 -4.72 -2.63
C VAL A 30 -8.89 -4.28 -2.80
N ASP A 31 -8.56 -3.56 -3.86
CA ASP A 31 -7.21 -3.05 -4.13
C ASP A 31 -6.74 -2.10 -3.03
N ALA A 32 -7.61 -1.22 -2.54
CA ALA A 32 -7.30 -0.33 -1.42
C ALA A 32 -6.97 -1.13 -0.14
N VAL A 33 -7.74 -2.19 0.16
CA VAL A 33 -7.47 -3.08 1.28
C VAL A 33 -6.14 -3.83 1.08
N VAL A 34 -5.88 -4.32 -0.14
CA VAL A 34 -4.61 -5.00 -0.47
C VAL A 34 -3.42 -4.05 -0.27
N ILE A 35 -3.51 -2.81 -0.76
CA ILE A 35 -2.44 -1.80 -0.60
C ILE A 35 -2.22 -1.44 0.87
N ALA A 36 -3.30 -1.33 1.67
CA ALA A 36 -3.21 -1.02 3.09
C ALA A 36 -2.64 -2.17 3.93
N LEU A 37 -3.01 -3.43 3.62
CA LEU A 37 -2.61 -4.62 4.40
C LEU A 37 -1.27 -5.21 3.95
N LEU A 38 -0.91 -5.03 2.68
CA LEU A 38 0.31 -5.56 2.07
C LEU A 38 1.16 -4.40 1.53
N PRO A 39 1.77 -3.59 2.41
CA PRO A 39 2.57 -2.45 1.96
C PRO A 39 3.77 -2.94 1.16
N PHE A 40 3.95 -2.35 -0.02
CA PHE A 40 5.07 -2.67 -0.93
C PHE A 40 6.39 -2.04 -0.45
N TYR A 41 6.31 -1.02 0.39
CA TYR A 41 7.44 -0.28 0.94
C TYR A 41 7.17 0.12 2.39
N GLY A 42 8.08 -0.20 3.31
CA GLY A 42 8.17 0.29 4.68
C GLY A 42 6.82 0.45 5.41
N GLU A 43 6.47 1.67 5.75
CA GLU A 43 5.14 2.04 6.25
C GLU A 43 4.20 2.20 5.06
N GLY A 44 3.12 1.41 5.04
CA GLY A 44 2.08 1.52 4.01
C GLY A 44 1.41 2.90 4.06
N PRO A 45 0.77 3.32 2.95
CA PRO A 45 0.00 4.54 2.95
C PRO A 45 -1.14 4.44 3.98
N ASP A 46 -1.57 5.58 4.48
CA ASP A 46 -2.78 5.67 5.27
C ASP A 46 -4.02 5.22 4.46
N ALA A 47 -5.14 5.02 5.12
CA ALA A 47 -6.35 4.52 4.47
C ALA A 47 -6.79 5.39 3.30
N LEU A 48 -6.65 6.72 3.41
CA LEU A 48 -6.99 7.65 2.33
C LEU A 48 -6.03 7.49 1.15
N GLY A 49 -4.74 7.43 1.42
CA GLY A 49 -3.71 7.21 0.40
C GLY A 49 -3.89 5.89 -0.34
N ALA A 50 -4.24 4.81 0.37
CA ALA A 50 -4.52 3.51 -0.24
C ALA A 50 -5.73 3.56 -1.18
N VAL A 51 -6.82 4.24 -0.78
CA VAL A 51 -8.02 4.43 -1.62
C VAL A 51 -7.70 5.28 -2.84
N LEU A 52 -6.95 6.35 -2.69
CA LEU A 52 -6.56 7.22 -3.82
C LEU A 52 -5.68 6.46 -4.81
N LEU A 53 -4.67 5.73 -4.35
CA LEU A 53 -3.80 4.93 -5.22
C LEU A 53 -4.57 3.86 -5.98
N ALA A 54 -5.43 3.10 -5.30
CA ALA A 54 -6.29 2.09 -5.92
C ALA A 54 -7.25 2.74 -6.94
N GLY A 55 -7.86 3.86 -6.57
CA GLY A 55 -8.78 4.60 -7.43
C GLY A 55 -8.10 5.11 -8.71
N PHE A 56 -6.94 5.75 -8.61
CA PHE A 56 -6.18 6.23 -9.77
C PHE A 56 -5.70 5.08 -10.66
N LEU A 57 -5.20 3.99 -10.07
CA LEU A 57 -4.78 2.80 -10.83
C LEU A 57 -5.96 2.25 -11.65
N ASN A 58 -7.09 2.01 -10.99
CA ASN A 58 -8.27 1.43 -11.63
C ASN A 58 -8.92 2.38 -12.63
N LEU A 59 -8.91 3.69 -12.35
CA LEU A 59 -9.35 4.69 -13.31
C LEU A 59 -8.48 4.69 -14.57
N PHE A 60 -7.16 4.60 -14.43
CA PHE A 60 -6.24 4.47 -15.55
C PHE A 60 -6.52 3.21 -16.36
N VAL A 61 -6.73 2.07 -15.70
CA VAL A 61 -7.10 0.81 -16.36
C VAL A 61 -8.38 0.96 -17.18
N VAL A 62 -9.42 1.57 -16.63
CA VAL A 62 -10.71 1.75 -17.32
C VAL A 62 -10.63 2.80 -18.42
N ALA A 63 -9.97 3.92 -18.18
CA ALA A 63 -9.93 5.04 -19.11
C ALA A 63 -8.98 4.82 -20.29
N VAL A 64 -7.84 4.15 -20.07
CA VAL A 64 -6.77 4.01 -21.06
C VAL A 64 -6.64 2.57 -21.54
N ALA A 65 -6.45 1.63 -20.63
CA ALA A 65 -6.13 0.25 -21.00
C ALA A 65 -7.33 -0.50 -21.58
N ALA A 66 -8.53 -0.30 -21.02
CA ALA A 66 -9.74 -0.99 -21.49
C ALA A 66 -10.12 -0.65 -22.95
N PRO A 67 -10.14 0.62 -23.40
CA PRO A 67 -10.39 0.95 -24.81
C PRO A 67 -9.36 0.36 -25.77
N LEU A 68 -8.09 0.31 -25.38
CA LEU A 68 -7.02 -0.28 -26.20
C LEU A 68 -7.19 -1.80 -26.34
N ALA A 69 -7.44 -2.48 -25.23
CA ALA A 69 -7.71 -3.92 -25.24
C ALA A 69 -9.03 -4.26 -25.95
N GLY A 70 -10.08 -3.44 -25.77
CA GLY A 70 -11.35 -3.57 -26.48
C GLY A 70 -11.19 -3.44 -28.01
N ARG A 71 -10.34 -2.50 -28.47
CA ARG A 71 -10.01 -2.40 -29.90
C ARG A 71 -9.30 -3.67 -30.41
N ARG A 72 -8.37 -4.21 -29.61
CA ARG A 72 -7.66 -5.46 -29.97
C ARG A 72 -8.59 -6.67 -29.98
N LEU A 73 -9.51 -6.74 -29.01
CA LEU A 73 -10.56 -7.78 -28.94
C LEU A 73 -11.47 -7.73 -30.17
N ARG A 74 -11.91 -6.55 -30.60
CA ARG A 74 -12.73 -6.38 -31.80
C ARG A 74 -12.04 -6.72 -33.10
N ARG A 75 -10.71 -6.60 -33.18
CA ARG A 75 -9.98 -7.09 -34.36
C ARG A 75 -10.05 -8.61 -34.49
N ARG A 76 -10.18 -9.34 -33.38
CA ARG A 76 -10.33 -10.80 -33.34
C ARG A 76 -11.79 -11.25 -33.40
N ARG A 77 -12.71 -10.38 -32.94
CA ARG A 77 -14.16 -10.63 -32.85
C ARG A 77 -14.92 -9.40 -33.39
N PRO A 78 -15.02 -9.25 -34.72
CA PRO A 78 -15.66 -8.07 -35.34
C PRO A 78 -17.17 -8.00 -35.08
N ASP A 79 -17.78 -9.11 -34.70
CA ASP A 79 -19.19 -9.27 -34.33
C ASP A 79 -19.54 -8.54 -33.03
N LEU A 80 -18.55 -8.23 -32.18
CA LEU A 80 -18.80 -7.59 -30.89
C LEU A 80 -18.99 -6.07 -31.03
N PRO A 81 -20.09 -5.51 -30.49
CA PRO A 81 -20.26 -4.07 -30.39
C PRO A 81 -19.18 -3.43 -29.51
N ARG A 82 -18.81 -2.20 -29.85
CA ARG A 82 -17.74 -1.46 -29.18
C ARG A 82 -17.90 -1.39 -27.67
N LEU A 83 -19.13 -1.15 -27.22
CA LEU A 83 -19.46 -1.01 -25.79
C LEU A 83 -19.21 -2.30 -25.03
N VAL A 84 -19.61 -3.43 -25.60
CA VAL A 84 -19.45 -4.75 -24.96
C VAL A 84 -18.00 -5.17 -24.94
N ALA A 85 -17.27 -4.93 -26.03
CA ALA A 85 -15.84 -5.24 -26.08
C ALA A 85 -15.03 -4.46 -25.04
N ASN A 86 -15.35 -3.17 -24.85
CA ASN A 86 -14.70 -2.34 -23.85
C ASN A 86 -15.08 -2.77 -22.42
N ASP A 87 -16.34 -3.11 -22.17
CA ASP A 87 -16.82 -3.58 -20.87
C ASP A 87 -16.14 -4.90 -20.46
N TYR A 88 -16.09 -5.87 -21.36
CA TYR A 88 -15.36 -7.13 -21.10
C TYR A 88 -13.87 -6.91 -20.88
N ALA A 89 -13.24 -6.08 -21.72
CA ALA A 89 -11.84 -5.78 -21.60
C ALA A 89 -11.54 -5.03 -20.29
N GLY A 90 -12.38 -4.06 -19.93
CA GLY A 90 -12.24 -3.30 -18.70
C GLY A 90 -12.38 -4.15 -17.45
N THR A 91 -13.42 -4.97 -17.38
CA THR A 91 -13.64 -5.88 -16.24
C THR A 91 -12.52 -6.91 -16.12
N ALA A 92 -12.07 -7.49 -17.23
CA ALA A 92 -10.95 -8.43 -17.21
C ALA A 92 -9.65 -7.78 -16.76
N LEU A 93 -9.35 -6.57 -17.24
CA LEU A 93 -8.13 -5.83 -16.86
C LEU A 93 -8.15 -5.40 -15.39
N LEU A 94 -9.30 -4.98 -14.86
CA LEU A 94 -9.45 -4.69 -13.44
C LEU A 94 -9.17 -5.94 -12.59
N ALA A 95 -9.73 -7.09 -12.97
CA ALA A 95 -9.46 -8.35 -12.28
C ALA A 95 -7.99 -8.76 -12.35
N VAL A 96 -7.34 -8.57 -13.50
CA VAL A 96 -5.89 -8.83 -13.67
C VAL A 96 -5.05 -7.86 -12.82
N ALA A 97 -5.41 -6.57 -12.77
CA ALA A 97 -4.74 -5.59 -11.93
C ALA A 97 -4.83 -5.96 -10.45
N CYS A 98 -6.03 -6.30 -9.97
CA CYS A 98 -6.26 -6.75 -8.60
C CYS A 98 -5.45 -8.03 -8.28
N ALA A 99 -5.49 -9.03 -9.15
CA ALA A 99 -4.70 -10.25 -8.98
C ALA A 99 -3.19 -9.97 -8.99
N GLY A 100 -2.73 -9.06 -9.84
CA GLY A 100 -1.34 -8.61 -9.90
C GLY A 100 -0.89 -7.91 -8.63
N LEU A 101 -1.70 -6.97 -8.11
CA LEU A 101 -1.44 -6.32 -6.82
C LEU A 101 -1.38 -7.32 -5.67
N LEU A 102 -2.34 -8.24 -5.61
CA LEU A 102 -2.35 -9.27 -4.59
C LEU A 102 -1.11 -10.17 -4.66
N ALA A 103 -0.76 -10.64 -5.85
CA ALA A 103 0.41 -11.47 -6.06
C ALA A 103 1.71 -10.74 -5.70
N ALA A 104 1.85 -9.48 -6.12
CA ALA A 104 3.01 -8.66 -5.78
C ALA A 104 3.08 -8.38 -4.26
N GLY A 105 1.95 -8.04 -3.62
CA GLY A 105 1.89 -7.83 -2.17
C GLY A 105 2.26 -9.08 -1.39
N LEU A 106 1.78 -10.26 -1.79
CA LEU A 106 2.14 -11.53 -1.16
C LEU A 106 3.63 -11.86 -1.36
N ALA A 107 4.18 -11.61 -2.55
CA ALA A 107 5.59 -11.85 -2.83
C ALA A 107 6.52 -10.94 -1.99
N HIS A 108 6.10 -9.71 -1.68
CA HIS A 108 6.87 -8.76 -0.87
C HIS A 108 6.62 -8.87 0.64
N ARG A 109 5.62 -9.63 1.05
CA ARG A 109 5.25 -9.80 2.47
C ARG A 109 6.41 -10.18 3.38
N PRO A 110 7.28 -11.16 3.04
CA PRO A 110 8.39 -11.53 3.91
C PRO A 110 9.37 -10.37 4.17
N ALA A 111 9.65 -9.55 3.14
CA ALA A 111 10.51 -8.38 3.29
C ALA A 111 9.86 -7.29 4.16
N ALA A 112 8.55 -7.07 3.98
CA ALA A 112 7.79 -6.12 4.80
C ALA A 112 7.69 -6.56 6.26
N ASP A 113 7.50 -7.85 6.51
CA ASP A 113 7.45 -8.40 7.86
C ASP A 113 8.84 -8.30 8.53
N GLY A 114 9.92 -8.61 7.82
CA GLY A 114 11.29 -8.42 8.30
C GLY A 114 11.60 -6.96 8.69
N ALA A 115 11.18 -6.00 7.87
CA ALA A 115 11.36 -4.58 8.18
C ALA A 115 10.56 -4.13 9.41
N ARG A 116 9.35 -4.67 9.60
CA ARG A 116 8.54 -4.40 10.81
C ARG A 116 9.16 -5.00 12.06
N ASP A 117 9.69 -6.22 11.96
CA ASP A 117 10.34 -6.90 13.09
C ASP A 117 11.63 -6.19 13.49
N GLU A 118 12.42 -5.75 12.52
CA GLU A 118 13.61 -4.92 12.74
C GLU A 118 13.26 -3.62 13.48
N ARG A 119 12.19 -2.93 13.03
CA ARG A 119 11.70 -1.71 13.68
C ARG A 119 11.20 -1.96 15.10
N ARG A 120 10.49 -3.07 15.35
CA ARG A 120 10.07 -3.46 16.71
C ARG A 120 11.26 -3.74 17.62
N GLN A 121 12.28 -4.44 17.13
CA GLN A 121 13.51 -4.70 17.88
C GLN A 121 14.23 -3.40 18.23
N MET A 122 14.38 -2.49 17.28
CA MET A 122 14.93 -1.16 17.51
C MET A 122 14.15 -0.41 18.59
N ALA A 123 12.81 -0.32 18.45
CA ALA A 123 11.97 0.39 19.40
C ALA A 123 12.00 -0.22 20.81
N ALA A 124 12.00 -1.54 20.92
CA ALA A 124 12.16 -2.24 22.20
C ALA A 124 13.51 -1.91 22.86
N SER A 125 14.59 -1.91 22.06
CA SER A 125 15.93 -1.59 22.57
C SER A 125 16.04 -0.14 23.05
N VAL A 126 15.43 0.82 22.33
CA VAL A 126 15.36 2.22 22.77
C VAL A 126 14.54 2.34 24.05
N HIS A 127 13.40 1.66 24.12
CA HIS A 127 12.56 1.63 25.31
C HIS A 127 13.37 1.13 26.54
N ASP A 128 14.03 0.02 26.43
CA ASP A 128 14.82 -0.57 27.52
C ASP A 128 15.96 0.35 27.95
N TYR A 129 16.66 0.95 26.98
CA TYR A 129 17.70 1.93 27.25
C TYR A 129 17.16 3.14 28.03
N VAL A 130 16.05 3.72 27.57
CA VAL A 130 15.43 4.88 28.21
C VAL A 130 14.98 4.53 29.64
N VAL A 131 14.33 3.38 29.82
CA VAL A 131 13.87 2.94 31.14
C VAL A 131 15.02 2.75 32.12
N LEU A 132 16.14 2.19 31.67
CA LEU A 132 17.28 1.81 32.53
C LEU A 132 18.32 2.92 32.70
N ARG A 133 18.56 3.71 31.64
CA ARG A 133 19.70 4.64 31.57
C ARG A 133 19.30 6.12 31.49
N ALA A 134 18.10 6.42 31.02
CA ALA A 134 17.63 7.79 30.79
C ALA A 134 16.16 7.99 31.21
N PRO A 135 15.78 7.77 32.47
CA PRO A 135 14.37 7.76 32.92
C PRO A 135 13.64 9.07 32.68
N ASP A 136 14.34 10.19 32.58
CA ASP A 136 13.77 11.52 32.33
C ASP A 136 13.10 11.62 30.93
N TYR A 137 13.48 10.74 29.98
CA TYR A 137 12.96 10.71 28.63
C TYR A 137 11.79 9.72 28.42
N ARG A 138 11.31 9.06 29.51
CA ARG A 138 10.21 8.07 29.40
C ARG A 138 8.94 8.67 28.81
N GLY A 139 8.63 9.93 29.15
CA GLY A 139 7.46 10.62 28.65
C GLY A 139 7.47 10.85 27.13
N GLY A 140 8.64 10.94 26.53
CA GLY A 140 8.82 11.16 25.10
C GLY A 140 8.82 9.89 24.24
N LEU A 141 8.75 8.68 24.84
CA LEU A 141 8.78 7.43 24.08
C LEU A 141 7.64 7.28 23.08
N ALA A 142 6.48 7.89 23.36
CA ALA A 142 5.35 7.89 22.46
C ALA A 142 5.61 8.73 21.17
N GLU A 143 6.55 9.67 21.25
CA GLU A 143 6.95 10.57 20.17
C GLU A 143 8.33 10.17 19.57
N LEU A 144 8.72 8.91 19.74
CA LEU A 144 9.98 8.37 19.19
C LEU A 144 10.06 8.63 17.69
N ASP A 145 11.04 9.44 17.29
CA ASP A 145 11.37 9.69 15.89
C ASP A 145 12.57 8.85 15.47
N ALA A 146 12.36 7.90 14.56
CA ALA A 146 13.39 6.97 14.13
C ALA A 146 13.56 6.99 12.61
N VAL A 147 14.81 7.12 12.18
CA VAL A 147 15.21 7.11 10.77
C VAL A 147 16.18 5.96 10.55
N ARG A 148 15.96 5.17 9.52
CA ARG A 148 16.87 4.13 9.08
C ARG A 148 18.02 4.76 8.29
N LEU A 149 19.23 4.58 8.73
CA LEU A 149 20.42 5.10 8.07
C LEU A 149 21.03 4.11 7.09
N ASP A 150 20.99 2.81 7.47
CA ASP A 150 21.52 1.71 6.67
C ASP A 150 20.82 0.41 7.05
N GLU A 151 21.14 -0.70 6.40
CA GLU A 151 20.64 -2.02 6.75
C GLU A 151 21.06 -2.39 8.18
N GLY A 152 20.05 -2.58 9.03
CA GLY A 152 20.28 -2.87 10.45
C GLY A 152 20.80 -1.71 11.29
N LEU A 153 20.86 -0.47 10.77
CA LEU A 153 21.30 0.71 11.51
C LEU A 153 20.26 1.80 11.54
N TRP A 154 19.84 2.18 12.73
CA TRP A 154 18.81 3.18 12.99
C TRP A 154 19.35 4.33 13.82
N ARG A 155 18.87 5.54 13.53
CA ARG A 155 18.99 6.69 14.40
C ARG A 155 17.63 6.98 15.03
N ALA A 156 17.55 6.86 16.34
CA ALA A 156 16.32 7.01 17.11
C ALA A 156 16.46 8.17 18.07
N CYS A 157 15.55 9.15 17.98
CA CYS A 157 15.55 10.33 18.82
C CYS A 157 14.27 10.40 19.67
N VAL A 158 14.40 10.57 20.97
CA VAL A 158 13.31 10.69 21.94
C VAL A 158 13.30 12.11 22.50
N PRO A 159 12.19 12.87 22.43
CA PRO A 159 12.12 14.20 23.02
C PRO A 159 12.15 14.11 24.54
N GLY A 160 12.85 15.07 25.14
CA GLY A 160 12.92 15.21 26.60
C GLY A 160 11.75 16.02 27.16
N PRO A 161 11.70 16.21 28.49
CA PRO A 161 10.73 17.05 29.15
C PRO A 161 10.84 18.54 28.73
N ASP A 162 12.03 18.96 28.30
CA ASP A 162 12.28 20.24 27.65
C ASP A 162 12.28 20.03 26.13
N PRO A 163 11.46 20.79 25.34
CA PRO A 163 11.40 20.66 23.86
C PRO A 163 12.74 20.88 23.14
N ARG A 164 13.71 21.48 23.80
CA ARG A 164 15.07 21.70 23.25
C ARG A 164 16.03 20.54 23.50
N ARG A 165 15.63 19.58 24.33
CA ARG A 165 16.48 18.46 24.72
C ARG A 165 15.97 17.17 24.10
N TRP A 166 16.83 16.55 23.33
CA TRP A 166 16.59 15.27 22.67
C TRP A 166 17.60 14.24 23.12
N LEU A 167 17.18 13.01 23.25
CA LEU A 167 18.05 11.86 23.41
C LEU A 167 18.10 11.12 22.09
N CYS A 168 19.21 11.23 21.39
CA CYS A 168 19.40 10.52 20.12
C CYS A 168 20.38 9.35 20.30
N LEU A 169 20.01 8.19 19.75
CA LEU A 169 20.72 6.94 19.87
C LEU A 169 20.93 6.33 18.48
N PHE A 170 22.09 5.76 18.22
CA PHE A 170 22.29 4.82 17.14
C PHE A 170 21.99 3.42 17.65
N VAL A 171 21.12 2.69 16.96
CA VAL A 171 20.72 1.33 17.30
C VAL A 171 21.08 0.41 16.14
N SER A 172 21.95 -0.58 16.42
CA SER A 172 22.28 -1.63 15.46
C SER A 172 21.46 -2.88 15.74
N THR A 173 20.54 -3.22 14.86
CA THR A 173 19.72 -4.43 14.93
C THR A 173 20.40 -5.65 14.29
N ALA A 174 21.54 -5.45 13.62
CA ALA A 174 22.36 -6.54 13.08
C ALA A 174 23.02 -7.41 14.15
N GLN A 175 23.04 -6.93 15.40
CA GLN A 175 23.64 -7.63 16.55
C GLN A 175 22.54 -8.17 17.47
N HIS A 176 22.83 -9.27 18.18
CA HIS A 176 21.96 -9.85 19.20
C HIS A 176 22.72 -10.00 20.52
N PRO A 177 22.39 -9.24 21.57
CA PRO A 177 21.38 -8.17 21.64
C PRO A 177 21.76 -6.96 20.79
N PRO A 178 20.75 -6.13 20.38
CA PRO A 178 21.02 -4.93 19.58
C PRO A 178 22.00 -3.99 20.25
N GLY A 179 22.95 -3.49 19.48
CA GLY A 179 23.94 -2.52 19.95
C GLY A 179 23.34 -1.12 20.04
N ILE A 180 23.59 -0.41 21.16
CA ILE A 180 23.14 0.96 21.34
C ILE A 180 24.33 1.86 21.60
N THR A 181 24.42 2.96 20.85
CA THR A 181 25.44 3.99 21.02
C THR A 181 24.78 5.36 21.11
N LEU A 182 25.23 6.18 22.06
CA LEU A 182 24.71 7.54 22.20
C LEU A 182 25.17 8.41 21.01
N ASP A 183 24.26 9.11 20.39
CA ASP A 183 24.60 10.13 19.40
C ASP A 183 24.98 11.42 20.13
N HIS A 184 26.15 11.97 19.81
CA HIS A 184 26.60 13.24 20.40
C HIS A 184 25.84 14.45 19.84
N ALA A 185 25.28 14.33 18.63
CA ALA A 185 24.42 15.34 18.04
C ALA A 185 22.98 15.17 18.54
N GLN A 186 22.67 15.71 19.71
CA GLN A 186 21.37 15.62 20.39
C GLN A 186 20.32 16.56 19.74
N VAL A 187 20.11 16.40 18.43
CA VAL A 187 19.15 17.17 17.63
C VAL A 187 18.16 16.22 16.95
N PRO A 188 16.88 16.61 16.76
CA PRO A 188 15.90 15.75 16.09
C PRO A 188 16.35 15.38 14.67
N ASN A 189 15.79 14.30 14.13
CA ASN A 189 16.00 13.94 12.74
C ASN A 189 15.46 15.06 11.83
N VAL A 190 16.25 15.45 10.84
CA VAL A 190 15.79 16.38 9.80
C VAL A 190 14.95 15.56 8.81
N ARG A 191 13.69 15.94 8.62
CA ARG A 191 12.78 15.35 7.64
C ARG A 191 12.89 16.02 6.30
#